data_74ce15e25bb40004297df28313b17345
#
_entry.id   74ce15e25bb40004297df28313b17345
#
_cell.length_a   1.000
_cell.length_b   1.000
_cell.length_c   1.000
_cell.angle_alpha   90.00
_cell.angle_beta   90.00
_cell.angle_gamma   90.00
#
_symmetry.space_group_name_H-M   'P 1'
#
loop_
_entity.id
_entity.type
_entity.pdbx_description
1 polymer ?
#
loop_
_entity_poly.entity_id
_entity_poly.type
_entity_poly.pdbx_seq_one_letter_code
_entity_poly.pdbx_strand_id
1 'polypeptide(L)'
;TGEVSITPGERMSVLEQNQNKYDNETVLDTVLLGHKRLMEIQKEKDALYAKEDFSDEDGIRAGELETEFAELGGWEADSEAKTLLQNLGVEESCFYDLMSTLDSKIKVKVLLAQALFGNPDILILDEPTNNLDFKTIRWLENFLLDFENIVIIVSHNRHFLNKVCTHICDVDFGEINMYLGNYDFWYETSQLLARQAKDQNKKAEQRAKELKEFIARFSANASKSKQATSRKKELEKLTIDDFKPSSRKYPYVDFKYEQEIGKEILKVEKLTKNGMFKNLSFTVEHDQKIVFLSSNSLVLTTLFNILTGKEQADSGEIRWGKTIKYSYLPQDNREYFENCHLSIVDWLRQYSKDKTESYVRGWLGRMLFSGEESLKEVNVLSGGEKVRCMLAKIMLESGNFLILDEPTNHLDLESITSLNKGMINFKGCMLFATGDQEIIETVANRIIDIVDENIIIDKQMSYEEYM
;
A
#
# COMPACT_ATOMS: atom_id res chain seq x y z
N THR A 1 -7.06 23.17 14.70
CA THR A 1 -8.19 24.08 14.47
C THR A 1 -7.91 24.88 13.20
N GLY A 2 -8.75 24.72 12.21
CA GLY A 2 -8.67 25.42 10.92
C GLY A 2 -10.07 25.62 10.38
N GLU A 3 -10.18 26.38 9.30
CA GLU A 3 -11.42 26.65 8.58
C GLU A 3 -11.31 26.04 7.18
N VAL A 4 -12.34 25.31 6.76
CA VAL A 4 -12.45 24.78 5.40
C VAL A 4 -13.51 25.61 4.68
N SER A 5 -13.12 26.24 3.58
CA SER A 5 -14.00 27.05 2.73
C SER A 5 -14.13 26.38 1.37
N ILE A 6 -15.38 26.15 0.93
CA ILE A 6 -15.72 25.63 -0.39
C ILE A 6 -16.51 26.72 -1.12
N THR A 7 -16.24 26.90 -2.40
CA THR A 7 -16.96 27.89 -3.22
C THR A 7 -18.46 27.58 -3.21
N PRO A 8 -19.34 28.57 -3.00
CA PRO A 8 -20.78 28.35 -3.05
C PRO A 8 -21.22 27.76 -4.40
N GLY A 9 -21.94 26.65 -4.35
CA GLY A 9 -22.42 25.93 -5.53
C GLY A 9 -21.57 24.71 -5.89
N GLU A 10 -20.32 24.61 -5.40
CA GLU A 10 -19.51 23.40 -5.58
C GLU A 10 -19.93 22.27 -4.65
N ARG A 11 -19.97 21.06 -5.18
CA ARG A 11 -20.35 19.84 -4.47
C ARG A 11 -19.13 19.01 -4.11
N MET A 12 -18.99 18.72 -2.81
CA MET A 12 -17.95 17.82 -2.31
C MET A 12 -18.56 16.45 -1.98
N SER A 13 -17.92 15.40 -2.46
CA SER A 13 -18.23 14.01 -2.14
C SER A 13 -17.07 13.35 -1.43
N VAL A 14 -17.35 12.55 -0.41
CA VAL A 14 -16.37 11.87 0.41
C VAL A 14 -16.71 10.38 0.48
N LEU A 15 -15.75 9.51 0.26
CA LEU A 15 -15.92 8.07 0.43
C LEU A 15 -16.25 7.75 1.90
N GLU A 16 -17.43 7.20 2.14
CA GLU A 16 -17.92 6.87 3.48
C GLU A 16 -17.17 5.64 4.04
N GLN A 17 -16.60 5.78 5.23
CA GLN A 17 -15.88 4.71 5.91
C GLN A 17 -16.79 3.76 6.70
N ASN A 18 -17.96 4.26 7.15
CA ASN A 18 -18.92 3.46 7.90
C ASN A 18 -19.79 2.63 6.95
N GLN A 19 -19.44 1.37 6.77
CA GLN A 19 -20.14 0.44 5.87
C GLN A 19 -21.58 0.16 6.26
N ASN A 20 -21.98 0.41 7.51
CA ASN A 20 -23.32 0.11 8.02
C ASN A 20 -24.22 1.36 8.11
N LYS A 21 -23.75 2.51 7.63
CA LYS A 21 -24.51 3.78 7.71
C LYS A 21 -25.83 3.73 6.94
N TYR A 22 -25.88 2.96 5.86
CA TYR A 22 -27.01 2.86 4.95
C TYR A 22 -27.69 1.48 4.97
N ASP A 23 -27.56 0.73 6.07
CA ASP A 23 -28.09 -0.64 6.19
C ASP A 23 -29.60 -0.77 5.94
N ASN A 24 -30.35 0.32 6.09
CA ASN A 24 -31.80 0.37 5.87
C ASN A 24 -32.19 0.82 4.45
N GLU A 25 -31.24 1.21 3.63
CA GLU A 25 -31.46 1.66 2.25
C GLU A 25 -31.19 0.51 1.27
N THR A 26 -31.76 0.60 0.07
CA THR A 26 -31.39 -0.32 -1.02
C THR A 26 -30.04 0.08 -1.59
N VAL A 27 -29.39 -0.84 -2.31
CA VAL A 27 -28.11 -0.59 -3.01
C VAL A 27 -28.23 0.62 -3.93
N LEU A 28 -29.29 0.67 -4.76
CA LEU A 28 -29.51 1.75 -5.71
C LEU A 28 -29.80 3.08 -5.02
N ASP A 29 -30.67 3.08 -4.02
CA ASP A 29 -30.98 4.29 -3.26
C ASP A 29 -29.73 4.82 -2.54
N THR A 30 -28.86 3.93 -2.03
CA THR A 30 -27.60 4.31 -1.41
C THR A 30 -26.72 5.10 -2.37
N VAL A 31 -26.59 4.67 -3.64
CA VAL A 31 -25.82 5.39 -4.65
C VAL A 31 -26.44 6.76 -4.93
N LEU A 32 -27.76 6.82 -5.15
CA LEU A 32 -28.47 8.07 -5.42
C LEU A 32 -28.34 9.10 -4.28
N LEU A 33 -28.27 8.64 -3.02
CA LEU A 33 -28.02 9.50 -1.85
C LEU A 33 -26.65 10.21 -1.89
N GLY A 34 -25.76 9.82 -2.78
CA GLY A 34 -24.52 10.54 -3.09
C GLY A 34 -24.74 11.96 -3.59
N HIS A 35 -25.89 12.24 -4.22
CA HIS A 35 -26.29 13.57 -4.65
C HIS A 35 -27.49 14.09 -3.85
N LYS A 36 -27.25 14.58 -2.63
CA LYS A 36 -28.29 14.99 -1.68
C LYS A 36 -29.30 15.97 -2.27
N ARG A 37 -28.84 17.01 -2.98
CA ARG A 37 -29.71 18.02 -3.56
C ARG A 37 -30.68 17.41 -4.58
N LEU A 38 -30.21 16.51 -5.42
CA LEU A 38 -31.04 15.81 -6.39
C LEU A 38 -32.16 15.01 -5.69
N MET A 39 -31.80 14.30 -4.60
CA MET A 39 -32.79 13.52 -3.83
C MET A 39 -33.81 14.41 -3.07
N GLU A 40 -33.36 15.58 -2.61
CA GLU A 40 -34.27 16.58 -2.00
C GLU A 40 -35.26 17.09 -3.02
N ILE A 41 -34.80 17.44 -4.22
CA ILE A 41 -35.70 17.90 -5.33
C ILE A 41 -36.69 16.80 -5.69
N GLN A 42 -36.22 15.56 -5.84
CA GLN A 42 -37.11 14.43 -6.14
C GLN A 42 -38.22 14.29 -5.07
N LYS A 43 -37.84 14.30 -3.79
CA LYS A 43 -38.80 14.20 -2.69
C LYS A 43 -39.77 15.39 -2.65
N GLU A 44 -39.29 16.62 -2.90
CA GLU A 44 -40.14 17.82 -2.93
C GLU A 44 -41.11 17.76 -4.11
N LYS A 45 -40.67 17.34 -5.29
CA LYS A 45 -41.52 17.12 -6.47
C LYS A 45 -42.62 16.10 -6.16
N ASP A 46 -42.21 14.92 -5.65
CA ASP A 46 -43.17 13.85 -5.34
C ASP A 46 -44.20 14.30 -4.30
N ALA A 47 -43.78 15.07 -3.30
CA ALA A 47 -44.66 15.62 -2.28
C ALA A 47 -45.65 16.67 -2.86
N LEU A 48 -45.18 17.51 -3.80
CA LEU A 48 -46.02 18.50 -4.47
C LEU A 48 -47.08 17.83 -5.36
N TYR A 49 -46.67 16.85 -6.17
CA TYR A 49 -47.60 16.14 -7.05
C TYR A 49 -48.59 15.21 -6.30
N ALA A 50 -48.29 14.83 -5.06
CA ALA A 50 -49.17 14.05 -4.21
C ALA A 50 -50.23 14.89 -3.48
N LYS A 51 -50.23 16.23 -3.58
CA LYS A 51 -51.22 17.12 -2.95
C LYS A 51 -52.56 16.97 -3.63
N GLU A 52 -53.62 16.84 -2.84
CA GLU A 52 -55.04 16.84 -3.32
C GLU A 52 -55.44 18.24 -3.80
N ASP A 53 -54.99 19.31 -3.11
CA ASP A 53 -55.22 20.71 -3.44
C ASP A 53 -53.96 21.33 -4.08
N PHE A 54 -53.75 21.06 -5.37
CA PHE A 54 -52.61 21.60 -6.12
C PHE A 54 -52.90 23.03 -6.56
N SER A 55 -52.17 24.03 -6.02
CA SER A 55 -52.36 25.45 -6.31
C SER A 55 -51.52 25.94 -7.49
N ASP A 56 -51.80 27.13 -8.01
CA ASP A 56 -50.99 27.78 -9.03
C ASP A 56 -49.53 28.02 -8.54
N GLU A 57 -49.36 28.31 -7.24
CA GLU A 57 -48.06 28.49 -6.62
C GLU A 57 -47.27 27.15 -6.59
N ASP A 58 -47.98 26.04 -6.29
CA ASP A 58 -47.40 24.70 -6.38
C ASP A 58 -46.95 24.36 -7.82
N GLY A 59 -47.70 24.82 -8.83
CA GLY A 59 -47.35 24.66 -10.23
C GLY A 59 -46.08 25.41 -10.63
N ILE A 60 -45.91 26.64 -10.16
CA ILE A 60 -44.71 27.43 -10.38
C ILE A 60 -43.50 26.72 -9.72
N ARG A 61 -43.68 26.32 -8.45
CA ARG A 61 -42.61 25.63 -7.71
C ARG A 61 -42.24 24.30 -8.34
N ALA A 62 -43.21 23.53 -8.80
CA ALA A 62 -42.96 22.28 -9.52
C ALA A 62 -42.15 22.51 -10.81
N GLY A 63 -42.45 23.58 -11.58
CA GLY A 63 -41.70 23.96 -12.78
C GLY A 63 -40.26 24.34 -12.49
N GLU A 64 -39.99 25.08 -11.38
CA GLU A 64 -38.65 25.40 -10.94
C GLU A 64 -37.85 24.12 -10.58
N LEU A 65 -38.45 23.22 -9.80
CA LEU A 65 -37.88 21.96 -9.40
C LEU A 65 -37.61 21.02 -10.58
N GLU A 66 -38.47 20.98 -11.57
CA GLU A 66 -38.28 20.23 -12.81
C GLU A 66 -37.08 20.73 -13.60
N THR A 67 -36.92 22.06 -13.66
CA THR A 67 -35.79 22.69 -14.33
C THR A 67 -34.48 22.33 -13.61
N GLU A 68 -34.44 22.53 -12.28
CA GLU A 68 -33.25 22.19 -11.46
C GLU A 68 -32.94 20.68 -11.53
N PHE A 69 -33.99 19.82 -11.49
CA PHE A 69 -33.81 18.37 -11.63
C PHE A 69 -33.18 17.97 -12.96
N ALA A 70 -33.62 18.60 -14.05
CA ALA A 70 -33.05 18.35 -15.37
C ALA A 70 -31.60 18.83 -15.47
N GLU A 71 -31.29 20.04 -14.93
CA GLU A 71 -29.93 20.58 -14.91
C GLU A 71 -28.95 19.71 -14.12
N LEU A 72 -29.43 19.05 -13.07
CA LEU A 72 -28.64 18.11 -12.26
C LEU A 72 -28.60 16.67 -12.82
N GLY A 73 -29.09 16.45 -14.04
CA GLY A 73 -29.08 15.12 -14.66
C GLY A 73 -30.05 14.13 -14.04
N GLY A 74 -31.10 14.60 -13.37
CA GLY A 74 -32.02 13.75 -12.59
C GLY A 74 -32.72 12.68 -13.39
N TRP A 75 -32.97 12.90 -14.70
CA TRP A 75 -33.61 11.92 -15.60
C TRP A 75 -32.68 10.72 -15.90
N GLU A 76 -31.36 10.92 -15.91
CA GLU A 76 -30.35 9.88 -16.16
C GLU A 76 -29.80 9.27 -14.87
N ALA A 77 -30.13 9.83 -13.70
CA ALA A 77 -29.56 9.48 -12.40
C ALA A 77 -29.63 7.96 -12.09
N ASP A 78 -30.76 7.33 -12.33
CA ASP A 78 -30.98 5.90 -12.11
C ASP A 78 -30.10 5.04 -13.03
N SER A 79 -29.98 5.44 -14.30
CA SER A 79 -29.14 4.76 -15.29
C SER A 79 -27.65 4.92 -14.98
N GLU A 80 -27.22 6.11 -14.59
CA GLU A 80 -25.85 6.39 -14.18
C GLU A 80 -25.48 5.58 -12.93
N ALA A 81 -26.32 5.57 -11.91
CA ALA A 81 -26.09 4.79 -10.69
C ALA A 81 -25.94 3.28 -10.97
N LYS A 82 -26.80 2.74 -11.84
CA LYS A 82 -26.72 1.34 -12.28
C LYS A 82 -25.42 1.05 -13.04
N THR A 83 -25.03 1.96 -13.93
CA THR A 83 -23.80 1.84 -14.72
C THR A 83 -22.57 1.84 -13.82
N LEU A 84 -22.52 2.72 -12.81
CA LEU A 84 -21.44 2.75 -11.82
C LEU A 84 -21.36 1.43 -11.02
N LEU A 85 -22.49 0.92 -10.57
CA LEU A 85 -22.56 -0.35 -9.85
C LEU A 85 -22.06 -1.53 -10.69
N GLN A 86 -22.50 -1.62 -11.94
CA GLN A 86 -22.06 -2.67 -12.87
C GLN A 86 -20.55 -2.60 -13.15
N ASN A 87 -20.02 -1.41 -13.38
CA ASN A 87 -18.59 -1.19 -13.62
C ASN A 87 -17.74 -1.55 -12.41
N LEU A 88 -18.25 -1.37 -11.20
CA LEU A 88 -17.62 -1.81 -9.95
C LEU A 88 -17.84 -3.31 -9.67
N GLY A 89 -18.52 -4.03 -10.57
CA GLY A 89 -18.76 -5.47 -10.45
C GLY A 89 -19.78 -5.84 -9.38
N VAL A 90 -20.79 -4.98 -9.16
CA VAL A 90 -21.99 -5.31 -8.38
C VAL A 90 -23.02 -5.90 -9.32
N GLU A 91 -23.56 -7.08 -8.99
CA GLU A 91 -24.53 -7.77 -9.82
C GLU A 91 -25.89 -7.03 -9.82
N GLU A 92 -26.56 -7.00 -10.97
CA GLU A 92 -27.88 -6.35 -11.10
C GLU A 92 -28.93 -6.93 -10.15
N SER A 93 -28.82 -8.21 -9.83
CA SER A 93 -29.70 -8.89 -8.87
C SER A 93 -29.71 -8.25 -7.49
N CYS A 94 -28.62 -7.60 -7.11
CA CYS A 94 -28.45 -6.97 -5.81
C CYS A 94 -28.93 -5.51 -5.73
N PHE A 95 -29.31 -4.87 -6.84
CA PHE A 95 -29.57 -3.42 -6.88
C PHE A 95 -30.73 -2.97 -5.97
N TYR A 96 -31.69 -3.85 -5.77
CA TYR A 96 -32.87 -3.59 -4.94
C TYR A 96 -32.81 -4.29 -3.58
N ASP A 97 -31.69 -4.98 -3.27
CA ASP A 97 -31.47 -5.57 -1.96
C ASP A 97 -31.10 -4.49 -0.94
N LEU A 98 -31.41 -4.74 0.33
CA LEU A 98 -30.97 -3.87 1.42
C LEU A 98 -29.48 -3.99 1.65
N MET A 99 -28.82 -2.86 1.91
CA MET A 99 -27.38 -2.83 2.24
C MET A 99 -27.04 -3.76 3.41
N SER A 100 -27.92 -3.95 4.39
CA SER A 100 -27.72 -4.85 5.53
C SER A 100 -27.53 -6.31 5.15
N THR A 101 -28.03 -6.75 3.98
CA THR A 101 -27.95 -8.15 3.52
C THR A 101 -26.66 -8.48 2.77
N LEU A 102 -25.87 -7.45 2.41
CA LEU A 102 -24.67 -7.60 1.59
C LEU A 102 -23.42 -7.88 2.43
N ASP A 103 -22.46 -8.56 1.82
CA ASP A 103 -21.14 -8.71 2.41
C ASP A 103 -20.35 -7.37 2.38
N SER A 104 -19.33 -7.27 3.23
CA SER A 104 -18.51 -6.07 3.36
C SER A 104 -17.82 -5.64 2.06
N LYS A 105 -17.46 -6.58 1.18
CA LYS A 105 -16.78 -6.26 -0.08
C LYS A 105 -17.73 -5.57 -1.06
N ILE A 106 -18.96 -6.04 -1.14
CA ILE A 106 -20.00 -5.41 -1.98
C ILE A 106 -20.39 -4.05 -1.40
N LYS A 107 -20.57 -3.93 -0.08
CA LYS A 107 -20.83 -2.65 0.58
C LYS A 107 -19.81 -1.56 0.23
N VAL A 108 -18.51 -1.90 0.25
CA VAL A 108 -17.44 -0.96 -0.13
C VAL A 108 -17.60 -0.48 -1.57
N LYS A 109 -17.92 -1.38 -2.51
CA LYS A 109 -18.15 -1.03 -3.92
C LYS A 109 -19.36 -0.10 -4.10
N VAL A 110 -20.44 -0.33 -3.35
CA VAL A 110 -21.65 0.53 -3.36
C VAL A 110 -21.33 1.92 -2.80
N LEU A 111 -20.59 2.01 -1.70
CA LEU A 111 -20.18 3.30 -1.13
C LEU A 111 -19.20 4.06 -2.04
N LEU A 112 -18.36 3.34 -2.77
CA LEU A 112 -17.52 3.94 -3.80
C LEU A 112 -18.38 4.49 -4.95
N ALA A 113 -19.36 3.72 -5.46
CA ALA A 113 -20.33 4.20 -6.45
C ALA A 113 -21.05 5.46 -5.96
N GLN A 114 -21.50 5.48 -4.70
CA GLN A 114 -22.13 6.65 -4.07
C GLN A 114 -21.21 7.89 -4.09
N ALA A 115 -19.91 7.71 -3.78
CA ALA A 115 -18.95 8.82 -3.78
C ALA A 115 -18.70 9.38 -5.19
N LEU A 116 -18.68 8.53 -6.21
CA LEU A 116 -18.43 8.88 -7.61
C LEU A 116 -19.67 9.45 -8.32
N PHE A 117 -20.88 9.18 -7.78
CA PHE A 117 -22.15 9.51 -8.44
C PHE A 117 -22.34 11.00 -8.67
N GLY A 118 -22.84 11.35 -9.86
CA GLY A 118 -23.24 12.70 -10.24
C GLY A 118 -22.06 13.67 -10.39
N ASN A 119 -20.87 13.21 -10.72
CA ASN A 119 -19.68 14.00 -11.04
C ASN A 119 -19.40 15.17 -10.05
N PRO A 120 -18.97 14.90 -8.81
CA PRO A 120 -18.72 15.94 -7.82
C PRO A 120 -17.58 16.87 -8.22
N ASP A 121 -17.64 18.17 -7.82
CA ASP A 121 -16.56 19.12 -8.07
C ASP A 121 -15.31 18.81 -7.24
N ILE A 122 -15.51 18.25 -6.05
CA ILE A 122 -14.43 17.82 -5.16
C ILE A 122 -14.72 16.42 -4.68
N LEU A 123 -13.84 15.49 -5.01
CA LEU A 123 -13.93 14.08 -4.63
C LEU A 123 -12.81 13.74 -3.64
N ILE A 124 -13.18 13.21 -2.45
CA ILE A 124 -12.22 12.78 -1.44
C ILE A 124 -12.34 11.26 -1.25
N LEU A 125 -11.25 10.56 -1.53
CA LEU A 125 -11.15 9.12 -1.44
C LEU A 125 -10.09 8.72 -0.41
N ASP A 126 -10.52 8.05 0.66
CA ASP A 126 -9.64 7.50 1.67
C ASP A 126 -9.57 5.99 1.53
N GLU A 127 -8.38 5.47 1.15
CA GLU A 127 -8.10 4.06 0.87
C GLU A 127 -9.09 3.40 -0.11
N PRO A 128 -9.36 3.99 -1.29
CA PRO A 128 -10.41 3.53 -2.19
C PRO A 128 -10.14 2.16 -2.83
N THR A 129 -8.90 1.69 -2.80
CA THR A 129 -8.49 0.40 -3.38
C THR A 129 -8.64 -0.78 -2.41
N ASN A 130 -8.91 -0.51 -1.13
CA ASN A 130 -9.05 -1.56 -0.13
C ASN A 130 -10.25 -2.47 -0.43
N ASN A 131 -10.03 -3.78 -0.33
CA ASN A 131 -11.04 -4.81 -0.58
C ASN A 131 -11.60 -4.85 -2.02
N LEU A 132 -10.97 -4.17 -2.98
CA LEU A 132 -11.30 -4.27 -4.40
C LEU A 132 -10.43 -5.32 -5.09
N ASP A 133 -11.00 -5.99 -6.10
CA ASP A 133 -10.26 -6.84 -7.02
C ASP A 133 -9.53 -6.00 -8.08
N PHE A 134 -8.52 -6.59 -8.72
CA PHE A 134 -7.70 -5.89 -9.73
C PHE A 134 -8.50 -5.27 -10.88
N LYS A 135 -9.55 -5.96 -11.33
CA LYS A 135 -10.40 -5.45 -12.42
C LYS A 135 -11.12 -4.17 -12.00
N THR A 136 -11.65 -4.15 -10.79
CA THR A 136 -12.32 -2.98 -10.21
C THR A 136 -11.33 -1.83 -9.96
N ILE A 137 -10.11 -2.12 -9.46
CA ILE A 137 -9.06 -1.10 -9.29
C ILE A 137 -8.70 -0.48 -10.63
N ARG A 138 -8.47 -1.29 -11.66
CA ARG A 138 -8.13 -0.79 -13.01
C ARG A 138 -9.24 0.07 -13.61
N TRP A 139 -10.49 -0.32 -13.40
CA TRP A 139 -11.61 0.51 -13.82
C TRP A 139 -11.62 1.86 -13.09
N LEU A 140 -11.41 1.85 -11.75
CA LEU A 140 -11.34 3.07 -10.95
C LEU A 140 -10.18 3.99 -11.39
N GLU A 141 -9.02 3.42 -11.68
CA GLU A 141 -7.87 4.17 -12.23
C GLU A 141 -8.25 4.91 -13.50
N ASN A 142 -8.86 4.20 -14.47
CA ASN A 142 -9.28 4.81 -15.72
C ASN A 142 -10.37 5.87 -15.51
N PHE A 143 -11.34 5.61 -14.63
CA PHE A 143 -12.37 6.60 -14.28
C PHE A 143 -11.75 7.88 -13.71
N LEU A 144 -10.77 7.76 -12.81
CA LEU A 144 -10.12 8.92 -12.19
C LEU A 144 -9.15 9.65 -13.13
N LEU A 145 -8.58 8.97 -14.13
CA LEU A 145 -7.78 9.60 -15.18
C LEU A 145 -8.63 10.49 -16.10
N ASP A 146 -9.88 10.10 -16.35
CA ASP A 146 -10.84 10.86 -17.13
C ASP A 146 -11.63 11.89 -16.31
N PHE A 147 -11.45 11.89 -14.98
CA PHE A 147 -12.16 12.79 -14.08
C PHE A 147 -11.56 14.20 -14.13
N GLU A 148 -12.32 15.18 -14.59
CA GLU A 148 -11.82 16.55 -14.85
C GLU A 148 -11.75 17.44 -13.60
N ASN A 149 -12.45 17.05 -12.52
CA ASN A 149 -12.57 17.86 -11.31
C ASN A 149 -11.47 17.52 -10.28
N ILE A 150 -11.55 18.12 -9.10
CA ILE A 150 -10.55 17.93 -8.04
C ILE A 150 -10.72 16.59 -7.36
N VAL A 151 -9.65 15.78 -7.31
CA VAL A 151 -9.59 14.53 -6.54
C VAL A 151 -8.51 14.63 -5.49
N ILE A 152 -8.87 14.29 -4.25
CA ILE A 152 -7.92 14.15 -3.13
C ILE A 152 -7.96 12.69 -2.70
N ILE A 153 -6.80 12.01 -2.78
CA ILE A 153 -6.68 10.59 -2.49
C ILE A 153 -5.71 10.37 -1.34
N VAL A 154 -6.10 9.54 -0.39
CA VAL A 154 -5.21 8.93 0.61
C VAL A 154 -5.13 7.45 0.28
N SER A 155 -3.93 6.92 0.03
CA SER A 155 -3.75 5.51 -0.28
C SER A 155 -2.35 5.00 0.06
N HIS A 156 -2.26 3.72 0.40
CA HIS A 156 -1.01 2.98 0.54
C HIS A 156 -0.66 2.18 -0.73
N ASN A 157 -1.52 2.18 -1.75
CA ASN A 157 -1.26 1.53 -3.03
C ASN A 157 -0.42 2.44 -3.93
N ARG A 158 0.89 2.15 -4.04
CA ARG A 158 1.84 2.95 -4.83
C ARG A 158 1.53 2.96 -6.31
N HIS A 159 1.14 1.80 -6.89
CA HIS A 159 0.77 1.71 -8.29
C HIS A 159 -0.38 2.67 -8.60
N PHE A 160 -1.44 2.62 -7.78
CA PHE A 160 -2.58 3.51 -7.90
C PHE A 160 -2.19 5.00 -7.80
N LEU A 161 -1.37 5.37 -6.80
CA LEU A 161 -0.87 6.74 -6.65
C LEU A 161 -0.01 7.17 -7.85
N ASN A 162 0.85 6.31 -8.36
CA ASN A 162 1.69 6.58 -9.51
C ASN A 162 0.88 6.82 -10.79
N LYS A 163 -0.20 6.09 -10.94
CA LYS A 163 -1.02 6.14 -12.15
C LYS A 163 -2.00 7.31 -12.17
N VAL A 164 -2.62 7.60 -11.02
CA VAL A 164 -3.73 8.57 -10.95
C VAL A 164 -3.27 9.95 -10.49
N CYS A 165 -2.29 10.06 -9.58
CA CYS A 165 -1.94 11.33 -8.96
C CYS A 165 -0.99 12.17 -9.82
N THR A 166 -1.33 13.45 -9.99
CA THR A 166 -0.48 14.46 -10.64
C THR A 166 0.33 15.29 -9.64
N HIS A 167 -0.08 15.27 -8.38
CA HIS A 167 0.57 15.98 -7.26
C HIS A 167 0.59 15.08 -6.04
N ILE A 168 1.64 15.19 -5.23
CA ILE A 168 1.74 14.53 -3.93
C ILE A 168 1.77 15.58 -2.83
N CYS A 169 0.84 15.48 -1.90
CA CYS A 169 0.81 16.28 -0.68
C CYS A 169 1.47 15.49 0.46
N ASP A 170 2.67 15.91 0.83
CA ASP A 170 3.45 15.30 1.90
C ASP A 170 3.12 16.01 3.22
N VAL A 171 2.51 15.28 4.15
CA VAL A 171 2.18 15.75 5.50
C VAL A 171 3.25 15.26 6.46
N ASP A 172 4.14 16.15 6.91
CA ASP A 172 5.21 15.81 7.83
C ASP A 172 5.45 16.97 8.83
N PHE A 173 5.76 16.66 10.11
CA PHE A 173 5.98 17.64 11.19
C PHE A 173 4.89 18.73 11.35
N GLY A 174 3.65 18.43 10.95
CA GLY A 174 2.53 19.37 11.03
C GLY A 174 2.48 20.41 9.87
N GLU A 175 3.29 20.22 8.86
CA GLU A 175 3.32 20.99 7.63
C GLU A 175 2.85 20.14 6.44
N ILE A 176 2.28 20.79 5.43
CA ILE A 176 1.88 20.16 4.18
C ILE A 176 2.75 20.73 3.06
N ASN A 177 3.54 19.86 2.44
CA ASN A 177 4.36 20.21 1.31
C ASN A 177 3.80 19.56 0.04
N MET A 178 3.54 20.37 -0.97
CA MET A 178 3.00 19.90 -2.25
C MET A 178 4.12 19.74 -3.27
N TYR A 179 4.17 18.58 -3.91
CA TYR A 179 5.11 18.22 -4.97
C TYR A 179 4.36 17.94 -6.25
N LEU A 180 4.83 18.51 -7.36
CA LEU A 180 4.34 18.20 -8.70
C LEU A 180 4.94 16.86 -9.14
N GLY A 181 4.11 15.95 -9.61
CA GLY A 181 4.50 14.61 -10.05
C GLY A 181 3.79 13.51 -9.28
N ASN A 182 4.10 12.27 -9.65
CA ASN A 182 3.56 11.07 -9.01
C ASN A 182 4.36 10.67 -7.76
N TYR A 183 3.98 9.53 -7.14
CA TYR A 183 4.61 9.05 -5.92
C TYR A 183 6.11 8.75 -6.09
N ASP A 184 6.53 8.11 -7.19
CA ASP A 184 7.93 7.77 -7.42
C ASP A 184 8.80 9.01 -7.60
N PHE A 185 8.32 10.00 -8.36
CA PHE A 185 9.02 11.27 -8.50
C PHE A 185 9.18 11.99 -7.16
N TRP A 186 8.12 12.03 -6.35
CA TRP A 186 8.18 12.58 -5.00
C TRP A 186 9.19 11.82 -4.15
N TYR A 187 9.14 10.49 -4.18
CA TYR A 187 10.03 9.63 -3.38
C TYR A 187 11.51 9.88 -3.74
N GLU A 188 11.87 9.86 -5.01
CA GLU A 188 13.23 10.11 -5.47
C GLU A 188 13.71 11.52 -5.10
N THR A 189 12.86 12.52 -5.33
CA THR A 189 13.15 13.92 -5.00
C THR A 189 13.34 14.10 -3.49
N SER A 190 12.48 13.53 -2.66
CA SER A 190 12.56 13.60 -1.20
C SER A 190 13.84 12.95 -0.68
N GLN A 191 14.24 11.80 -1.23
CA GLN A 191 15.50 11.11 -0.88
C GLN A 191 16.72 11.93 -1.29
N LEU A 192 16.68 12.55 -2.46
CA LEU A 192 17.78 13.41 -2.93
C LEU A 192 17.95 14.63 -2.02
N LEU A 193 16.86 15.33 -1.70
CA LEU A 193 16.86 16.48 -0.80
C LEU A 193 17.37 16.11 0.59
N ALA A 194 16.92 14.97 1.14
CA ALA A 194 17.36 14.46 2.43
C ALA A 194 18.88 14.18 2.45
N ARG A 195 19.43 13.60 1.37
CA ARG A 195 20.89 13.37 1.24
C ARG A 195 21.66 14.68 1.17
N GLN A 196 21.22 15.62 0.33
CA GLN A 196 21.87 16.94 0.18
C GLN A 196 21.89 17.71 1.50
N ALA A 197 20.77 17.73 2.22
CA ALA A 197 20.69 18.39 3.51
C ALA A 197 21.58 17.74 4.56
N LYS A 198 21.63 16.40 4.61
CA LYS A 198 22.54 15.66 5.50
C LYS A 198 24.00 15.99 5.22
N ASP A 199 24.39 16.04 3.93
CA ASP A 199 25.77 16.38 3.54
C ASP A 199 26.10 17.84 3.86
N GLN A 200 25.17 18.77 3.67
CA GLN A 200 25.33 20.20 4.05
C GLN A 200 25.50 20.34 5.57
N ASN A 201 24.63 19.70 6.36
CA ASN A 201 24.73 19.71 7.83
C ASN A 201 26.03 19.12 8.32
N LYS A 202 26.48 17.99 7.75
CA LYS A 202 27.77 17.39 8.10
C LYS A 202 28.94 18.35 7.82
N LYS A 203 28.93 19.06 6.67
CA LYS A 203 29.93 20.07 6.36
C LYS A 203 29.86 21.26 7.31
N ALA A 204 28.65 21.73 7.64
CA ALA A 204 28.45 22.83 8.59
C ALA A 204 28.91 22.46 10.01
N GLU A 205 28.57 21.24 10.51
CA GLU A 205 29.05 20.73 11.79
C GLU A 205 30.59 20.61 11.85
N GLN A 206 31.19 20.07 10.79
CA GLN A 206 32.64 19.99 10.72
C GLN A 206 33.27 21.36 10.73
N ARG A 207 32.73 22.30 9.96
CA ARG A 207 33.18 23.70 9.95
C ARG A 207 33.00 24.39 11.29
N ALA A 208 31.86 24.19 11.94
CA ALA A 208 31.60 24.72 13.27
C ALA A 208 32.62 24.17 14.30
N LYS A 209 32.96 22.88 14.21
CA LYS A 209 33.99 22.24 15.08
C LYS A 209 35.36 22.85 14.87
N GLU A 210 35.80 23.02 13.62
CA GLU A 210 37.08 23.68 13.27
C GLU A 210 37.14 25.11 13.79
N LEU A 211 36.05 25.88 13.62
CA LEU A 211 35.97 27.24 14.11
C LEU A 211 36.02 27.31 15.65
N LYS A 212 35.30 26.42 16.35
CA LYS A 212 35.32 26.32 17.83
C LYS A 212 36.74 25.98 18.33
N GLU A 213 37.42 25.01 17.72
CA GLU A 213 38.78 24.65 18.08
C GLU A 213 39.79 25.78 17.82
N PHE A 214 39.66 26.50 16.70
CA PHE A 214 40.47 27.68 16.40
C PHE A 214 40.25 28.78 17.42
N ILE A 215 39.00 29.12 17.72
CA ILE A 215 38.64 30.15 18.71
C ILE A 215 39.21 29.76 20.09
N ALA A 216 39.00 28.54 20.54
CA ALA A 216 39.52 28.06 21.83
C ALA A 216 41.04 28.16 21.91
N ARG A 217 41.78 27.83 20.83
CA ARG A 217 43.24 27.87 20.80
C ARG A 217 43.84 29.26 20.76
N PHE A 218 43.16 30.23 20.14
CA PHE A 218 43.74 31.53 19.84
C PHE A 218 43.03 32.74 20.50
N SER A 219 41.94 32.50 21.26
CA SER A 219 41.18 33.57 21.95
C SER A 219 42.02 34.37 22.99
N ALA A 220 42.99 33.72 23.64
CA ALA A 220 43.89 34.34 24.63
C ALA A 220 45.13 34.99 24.02
N ASN A 221 45.37 34.90 22.71
CA ASN A 221 46.58 35.39 22.05
C ASN A 221 46.32 36.77 21.43
N ALA A 222 46.91 37.85 21.99
CA ALA A 222 46.71 39.24 21.59
C ALA A 222 46.99 39.49 20.10
N SER A 223 47.97 38.82 19.49
CA SER A 223 48.30 38.99 18.06
C SER A 223 47.27 38.35 17.11
N LYS A 224 46.51 37.35 17.57
CA LYS A 224 45.51 36.63 16.78
C LYS A 224 44.07 36.92 17.19
N SER A 225 43.87 37.80 18.18
CA SER A 225 42.51 38.17 18.70
C SER A 225 41.55 38.69 17.63
N LYS A 226 42.02 39.50 16.67
CA LYS A 226 41.19 39.94 15.53
C LYS A 226 40.74 38.78 14.65
N GLN A 227 41.59 37.78 14.43
CA GLN A 227 41.25 36.57 13.66
C GLN A 227 40.24 35.72 14.44
N ALA A 228 40.43 35.55 15.74
CA ALA A 228 39.48 34.81 16.58
C ALA A 228 38.10 35.48 16.61
N THR A 229 38.03 36.81 16.66
CA THR A 229 36.79 37.58 16.58
C THR A 229 36.10 37.41 15.22
N SER A 230 36.85 37.45 14.12
CA SER A 230 36.32 37.20 12.77
C SER A 230 35.72 35.79 12.64
N ARG A 231 36.43 34.77 13.18
CA ARG A 231 35.96 33.38 13.17
C ARG A 231 34.74 33.15 14.11
N LYS A 232 34.65 33.93 15.20
CA LYS A 232 33.46 33.91 16.06
C LYS A 232 32.23 34.43 15.30
N LYS A 233 32.38 35.54 14.54
CA LYS A 233 31.32 36.06 13.65
C LYS A 233 30.96 35.10 12.54
N GLU A 234 31.93 34.33 11.98
CA GLU A 234 31.66 33.28 11.01
C GLU A 234 30.87 32.15 11.64
N LEU A 235 31.22 31.71 12.84
CA LEU A 235 30.50 30.70 13.59
C LEU A 235 29.05 31.12 13.93
N GLU A 236 28.83 32.37 14.31
CA GLU A 236 27.51 32.93 14.57
C GLU A 236 26.62 33.04 13.31
N LYS A 237 27.26 33.15 12.14
CA LYS A 237 26.58 33.18 10.84
C LYS A 237 26.37 31.78 10.23
N LEU A 238 27.06 30.80 10.76
CA LEU A 238 26.83 29.39 10.37
C LEU A 238 25.47 28.95 10.95
N THR A 239 24.44 29.19 10.18
CA THR A 239 23.16 28.51 10.41
C THR A 239 23.36 27.02 10.14
N ILE A 240 23.43 26.24 11.18
CA ILE A 240 23.08 24.83 11.08
C ILE A 240 21.57 24.91 10.94
N ASP A 241 21.11 24.83 9.69
CA ASP A 241 19.67 24.71 9.47
C ASP A 241 19.22 23.49 10.28
N ASP A 242 18.23 23.69 11.15
CA ASP A 242 17.49 22.61 11.80
C ASP A 242 16.68 21.86 10.72
N PHE A 243 17.41 21.28 9.75
CA PHE A 243 16.83 20.37 8.79
C PHE A 243 16.34 19.18 9.61
N LYS A 244 15.05 19.17 9.86
CA LYS A 244 14.39 18.00 10.42
C LYS A 244 14.36 16.95 9.32
N PRO A 245 15.17 15.87 9.43
CA PRO A 245 15.02 14.77 8.51
C PRO A 245 13.56 14.29 8.57
N SER A 246 13.00 13.90 7.42
CA SER A 246 11.63 13.37 7.39
C SER A 246 11.39 12.41 8.56
N SER A 247 10.23 12.49 9.19
CA SER A 247 9.83 11.56 10.25
C SER A 247 9.73 10.11 9.75
N ARG A 248 9.63 9.94 8.43
CA ARG A 248 9.54 8.63 7.79
C ARG A 248 10.83 7.88 7.90
N LYS A 249 10.72 6.63 8.33
CA LYS A 249 11.85 5.72 8.48
C LYS A 249 11.64 4.52 7.58
N TYR A 250 12.63 4.23 6.78
CA TYR A 250 12.64 3.09 5.86
C TYR A 250 13.45 1.96 6.49
N PRO A 251 12.87 0.75 6.70
CA PRO A 251 13.65 -0.39 7.13
C PRO A 251 14.64 -0.78 6.04
N TYR A 252 15.76 -1.37 6.44
CA TYR A 252 16.76 -1.87 5.50
C TYR A 252 16.43 -3.31 5.11
N VAL A 253 16.01 -3.52 3.87
CA VAL A 253 15.77 -4.85 3.31
C VAL A 253 16.75 -5.10 2.17
N ASP A 254 17.63 -6.09 2.35
CA ASP A 254 18.64 -6.47 1.37
C ASP A 254 18.92 -7.98 1.53
N PHE A 255 18.33 -8.76 0.64
CA PHE A 255 18.47 -10.22 0.65
C PHE A 255 19.78 -10.62 0.00
N LYS A 256 20.64 -11.29 0.77
CA LYS A 256 21.93 -11.80 0.32
C LYS A 256 22.04 -13.28 0.63
N TYR A 257 22.74 -13.99 -0.20
CA TYR A 257 23.05 -15.40 0.03
C TYR A 257 24.56 -15.66 -0.14
N GLU A 258 25.05 -16.70 0.51
CA GLU A 258 26.47 -17.10 0.49
C GLU A 258 26.69 -18.30 -0.43
N GLN A 259 25.69 -19.18 -0.55
CA GLN A 259 25.80 -20.41 -1.32
C GLN A 259 25.37 -20.20 -2.77
N GLU A 260 26.24 -20.53 -3.71
CA GLU A 260 25.93 -20.45 -5.14
C GLU A 260 24.78 -21.39 -5.54
N ILE A 261 23.99 -20.94 -6.50
CA ILE A 261 22.85 -21.69 -7.04
C ILE A 261 23.38 -22.66 -8.09
N GLY A 262 23.12 -23.96 -7.92
CA GLY A 262 23.47 -24.99 -8.88
C GLY A 262 22.51 -25.04 -10.09
N LYS A 263 22.76 -25.96 -11.03
CA LYS A 263 21.97 -26.10 -12.26
C LYS A 263 20.51 -26.53 -12.01
N GLU A 264 20.32 -27.42 -11.04
CA GLU A 264 18.97 -27.84 -10.64
C GLU A 264 18.54 -26.98 -9.45
N ILE A 265 17.37 -26.34 -9.60
CA ILE A 265 16.86 -25.41 -8.59
C ILE A 265 15.60 -26.00 -7.95
N LEU A 266 14.51 -26.02 -8.66
CA LEU A 266 13.25 -26.61 -8.23
C LEU A 266 12.52 -27.19 -9.44
N LYS A 267 12.07 -28.43 -9.31
CA LYS A 267 11.21 -29.09 -10.30
C LYS A 267 9.97 -29.64 -9.60
N VAL A 268 8.82 -29.28 -10.11
CA VAL A 268 7.50 -29.74 -9.65
C VAL A 268 6.84 -30.48 -10.81
N GLU A 269 6.39 -31.71 -10.57
CA GLU A 269 5.79 -32.57 -11.58
C GLU A 269 4.43 -33.11 -11.11
N LYS A 270 3.38 -32.77 -11.87
CA LYS A 270 2.00 -33.25 -11.67
C LYS A 270 1.49 -33.10 -10.25
N LEU A 271 1.87 -32.03 -9.58
CA LEU A 271 1.46 -31.75 -8.21
C LEU A 271 -0.05 -31.53 -8.15
N THR A 272 -0.72 -32.22 -7.27
CA THR A 272 -2.17 -32.16 -7.11
C THR A 272 -2.54 -32.02 -5.64
N LYS A 273 -3.46 -31.11 -5.37
CA LYS A 273 -4.16 -30.96 -4.10
C LYS A 273 -5.65 -30.76 -4.40
N ASN A 274 -6.46 -31.75 -4.06
CA ASN A 274 -7.89 -31.77 -4.37
C ASN A 274 -8.62 -30.54 -3.83
N GLY A 275 -9.47 -29.93 -4.66
CA GLY A 275 -10.17 -28.68 -4.36
C GLY A 275 -9.30 -27.42 -4.44
N MET A 276 -8.01 -27.53 -4.86
CA MET A 276 -7.08 -26.42 -4.97
C MET A 276 -6.48 -26.34 -6.36
N PHE A 277 -5.70 -27.36 -6.77
CA PHE A 277 -5.08 -27.42 -8.10
C PHE A 277 -4.78 -28.87 -8.50
N LYS A 278 -4.80 -29.14 -9.80
CA LYS A 278 -4.50 -30.45 -10.39
C LYS A 278 -3.39 -30.37 -11.43
N ASN A 279 -2.48 -31.36 -11.39
CA ASN A 279 -1.40 -31.54 -12.37
C ASN A 279 -0.49 -30.33 -12.54
N LEU A 280 -0.33 -29.48 -11.51
CA LEU A 280 0.60 -28.36 -11.56
C LEU A 280 2.02 -28.86 -11.81
N SER A 281 2.64 -28.37 -12.88
CA SER A 281 3.99 -28.75 -13.26
C SER A 281 4.75 -27.51 -13.72
N PHE A 282 5.90 -27.26 -13.10
CA PHE A 282 6.80 -26.18 -13.49
C PHE A 282 8.24 -26.46 -13.03
N THR A 283 9.19 -25.82 -13.68
CA THR A 283 10.59 -25.85 -13.30
C THR A 283 11.08 -24.42 -13.09
N VAL A 284 11.85 -24.20 -12.05
CA VAL A 284 12.47 -22.89 -11.79
C VAL A 284 13.87 -22.88 -12.35
N GLU A 285 14.18 -21.86 -13.15
CA GLU A 285 15.49 -21.61 -13.74
C GLU A 285 16.21 -20.47 -13.01
N HIS A 286 17.50 -20.25 -13.36
CA HIS A 286 18.26 -19.15 -12.79
C HIS A 286 17.59 -17.80 -13.02
N ASP A 287 17.71 -16.91 -12.04
CA ASP A 287 17.21 -15.53 -12.06
C ASP A 287 15.69 -15.41 -12.20
N GLN A 288 14.94 -16.54 -12.09
CA GLN A 288 13.50 -16.47 -12.14
C GLN A 288 12.89 -15.97 -10.83
N LYS A 289 12.04 -14.98 -10.97
CA LYS A 289 11.17 -14.44 -9.92
C LYS A 289 9.72 -14.65 -10.36
N ILE A 290 9.12 -15.70 -9.84
CA ILE A 290 7.81 -16.18 -10.29
C ILE A 290 6.75 -15.67 -9.33
N VAL A 291 5.79 -14.90 -9.87
CA VAL A 291 4.58 -14.59 -9.12
C VAL A 291 3.53 -15.67 -9.36
N PHE A 292 2.90 -16.09 -8.27
CA PHE A 292 1.72 -16.94 -8.32
C PHE A 292 0.47 -16.09 -8.11
N LEU A 293 -0.51 -16.27 -8.98
CA LEU A 293 -1.81 -15.59 -8.92
C LEU A 293 -2.91 -16.63 -8.70
N SER A 294 -3.95 -16.24 -7.98
CA SER A 294 -5.21 -17.00 -7.86
C SER A 294 -6.31 -16.09 -7.31
N SER A 295 -7.54 -16.34 -7.68
CA SER A 295 -8.72 -15.70 -7.06
C SER A 295 -8.90 -16.10 -5.59
N ASN A 296 -8.32 -17.21 -5.15
CA ASN A 296 -8.37 -17.71 -3.79
C ASN A 296 -6.95 -17.82 -3.20
N SER A 297 -6.59 -16.91 -2.30
CA SER A 297 -5.27 -16.87 -1.65
C SER A 297 -4.92 -18.16 -0.89
N LEU A 298 -5.91 -18.90 -0.38
CA LEU A 298 -5.68 -20.17 0.31
C LEU A 298 -5.00 -21.20 -0.60
N VAL A 299 -5.29 -21.19 -1.91
CA VAL A 299 -4.63 -22.04 -2.91
C VAL A 299 -3.13 -21.81 -2.93
N LEU A 300 -2.71 -20.55 -2.90
CA LEU A 300 -1.30 -20.13 -2.96
C LEU A 300 -0.58 -20.48 -1.66
N THR A 301 -1.18 -20.16 -0.51
CA THR A 301 -0.64 -20.55 0.81
C THR A 301 -0.47 -22.07 0.92
N THR A 302 -1.47 -22.84 0.48
CA THR A 302 -1.40 -24.32 0.46
C THR A 302 -0.25 -24.81 -0.43
N LEU A 303 -0.09 -24.22 -1.63
CA LEU A 303 1.02 -24.55 -2.52
C LEU A 303 2.38 -24.29 -1.85
N PHE A 304 2.56 -23.12 -1.24
CA PHE A 304 3.84 -22.78 -0.58
C PHE A 304 4.09 -23.66 0.65
N ASN A 305 3.07 -24.04 1.40
CA ASN A 305 3.19 -25.00 2.50
C ASN A 305 3.62 -26.39 2.00
N ILE A 306 3.07 -26.83 0.87
CA ILE A 306 3.48 -28.10 0.25
C ILE A 306 4.94 -28.03 -0.24
N LEU A 307 5.35 -26.96 -0.93
CA LEU A 307 6.72 -26.76 -1.40
C LEU A 307 7.74 -26.72 -0.25
N THR A 308 7.35 -26.21 0.91
CA THR A 308 8.20 -26.12 2.10
C THR A 308 8.09 -27.34 3.03
N GLY A 309 7.24 -28.32 2.67
CA GLY A 309 7.07 -29.56 3.44
C GLY A 309 6.22 -29.42 4.71
N LYS A 310 5.56 -28.28 4.91
CA LYS A 310 4.60 -28.07 6.02
C LYS A 310 3.29 -28.83 5.79
N GLU A 311 2.92 -29.06 4.54
CA GLU A 311 1.73 -29.78 4.14
C GLU A 311 2.07 -30.84 3.09
N GLN A 312 1.28 -31.90 2.97
CA GLN A 312 1.47 -32.95 1.97
C GLN A 312 0.53 -32.74 0.78
N ALA A 313 1.05 -32.93 -0.43
CA ALA A 313 0.26 -33.05 -1.64
C ALA A 313 -0.48 -34.40 -1.68
N ASP A 314 -1.58 -34.45 -2.42
CA ASP A 314 -2.31 -35.69 -2.65
C ASP A 314 -1.59 -36.57 -3.69
N SER A 315 -0.91 -35.97 -4.66
CA SER A 315 -0.06 -36.63 -5.63
C SER A 315 0.94 -35.66 -6.28
N GLY A 316 1.91 -36.22 -7.00
CA GLY A 316 2.95 -35.45 -7.68
C GLY A 316 4.30 -35.55 -6.98
N GLU A 317 5.30 -34.89 -7.56
CA GLU A 317 6.68 -34.95 -7.06
C GLU A 317 7.29 -33.55 -7.03
N ILE A 318 8.04 -33.28 -5.95
CA ILE A 318 8.81 -32.05 -5.76
C ILE A 318 10.27 -32.42 -5.60
N ARG A 319 11.12 -31.83 -6.43
CA ARG A 319 12.58 -32.03 -6.37
C ARG A 319 13.29 -30.69 -6.20
N TRP A 320 13.91 -30.52 -5.05
CA TRP A 320 14.79 -29.39 -4.76
C TRP A 320 16.22 -29.70 -5.17
N GLY A 321 16.88 -28.72 -5.76
CA GLY A 321 18.32 -28.80 -6.05
C GLY A 321 19.15 -28.91 -4.76
N LYS A 322 20.23 -29.68 -4.80
CA LYS A 322 21.08 -29.96 -3.61
C LYS A 322 21.75 -28.70 -3.03
N THR A 323 21.92 -27.66 -3.83
CA THR A 323 22.55 -26.39 -3.42
C THR A 323 21.54 -25.33 -3.01
N ILE A 324 20.25 -25.65 -3.06
CA ILE A 324 19.21 -24.71 -2.73
C ILE A 324 18.95 -24.70 -1.23
N LYS A 325 19.00 -23.50 -0.68
CA LYS A 325 18.58 -23.17 0.66
C LYS A 325 17.46 -22.15 0.56
N TYR A 326 16.23 -22.58 0.77
CA TYR A 326 15.09 -21.67 0.75
C TYR A 326 14.86 -21.01 2.10
N SER A 327 14.36 -19.77 2.07
CA SER A 327 13.78 -19.06 3.22
C SER A 327 12.33 -18.76 2.92
N TYR A 328 11.45 -18.98 3.90
CA TYR A 328 10.01 -18.85 3.74
C TYR A 328 9.41 -17.79 4.66
N LEU A 329 8.66 -16.87 4.08
CA LEU A 329 7.77 -15.95 4.77
C LEU A 329 6.33 -16.42 4.57
N PRO A 330 5.70 -17.05 5.56
CA PRO A 330 4.30 -17.46 5.46
C PRO A 330 3.36 -16.28 5.65
N GLN A 331 2.18 -16.33 5.05
CA GLN A 331 1.10 -15.37 5.28
C GLN A 331 0.68 -15.35 6.75
N ASP A 332 0.47 -16.53 7.35
CA ASP A 332 0.23 -16.68 8.78
C ASP A 332 1.54 -16.95 9.52
N ASN A 333 1.99 -15.97 10.26
CA ASN A 333 3.23 -16.03 11.03
C ASN A 333 3.02 -16.26 12.53
N ARG A 334 1.79 -16.58 12.97
CA ARG A 334 1.44 -16.76 14.39
C ARG A 334 2.30 -17.81 15.08
N GLU A 335 2.62 -18.91 14.40
CA GLU A 335 3.46 -19.99 14.94
C GLU A 335 4.82 -19.52 15.48
N TYR A 336 5.35 -18.39 14.96
CA TYR A 336 6.65 -17.83 15.37
C TYR A 336 6.55 -16.92 16.60
N PHE A 337 5.37 -16.42 16.91
CA PHE A 337 5.17 -15.35 17.89
C PHE A 337 4.17 -15.69 19.00
N GLU A 338 3.13 -16.49 18.71
CA GLU A 338 2.16 -16.90 19.73
C GLU A 338 2.82 -17.79 20.78
N ASN A 339 2.50 -17.54 22.05
CA ASN A 339 3.08 -18.22 23.21
C ASN A 339 4.62 -18.10 23.31
N CYS A 340 5.23 -17.16 22.62
CA CYS A 340 6.66 -16.88 22.70
C CYS A 340 6.90 -15.64 23.57
N HIS A 341 7.50 -15.80 24.73
CA HIS A 341 7.79 -14.74 25.70
C HIS A 341 9.24 -14.23 25.60
N LEU A 342 9.94 -14.55 24.54
CA LEU A 342 11.28 -14.04 24.31
C LEU A 342 11.24 -12.55 23.92
N SER A 343 12.29 -11.81 24.30
CA SER A 343 12.53 -10.50 23.73
C SER A 343 12.80 -10.60 22.23
N ILE A 344 12.53 -9.52 21.47
CA ILE A 344 12.82 -9.50 20.03
C ILE A 344 14.30 -9.85 19.76
N VAL A 345 15.21 -9.38 20.60
CA VAL A 345 16.66 -9.70 20.50
C VAL A 345 16.89 -11.20 20.65
N ASP A 346 16.33 -11.81 21.69
CA ASP A 346 16.55 -13.24 21.95
C ASP A 346 15.85 -14.12 20.93
N TRP A 347 14.70 -13.70 20.45
CA TRP A 347 13.98 -14.37 19.38
C TRP A 347 14.81 -14.35 18.08
N LEU A 348 15.32 -13.19 17.65
CA LEU A 348 16.10 -13.08 16.42
C LEU A 348 17.46 -13.78 16.53
N ARG A 349 18.06 -13.79 17.73
CA ARG A 349 19.34 -14.47 18.04
C ARG A 349 19.30 -15.95 17.69
N GLN A 350 18.16 -16.62 17.79
CA GLN A 350 18.01 -18.04 17.45
C GLN A 350 18.40 -18.32 15.99
N TYR A 351 18.10 -17.40 15.08
CA TYR A 351 18.31 -17.53 13.63
C TYR A 351 19.65 -16.96 13.16
N SER A 352 20.38 -16.28 14.02
CA SER A 352 21.65 -15.64 13.67
C SER A 352 22.83 -16.61 13.82
N LYS A 353 23.79 -16.58 12.90
CA LYS A 353 25.08 -17.27 13.03
C LYS A 353 25.94 -16.61 14.12
N ASP A 354 26.01 -15.29 14.15
CA ASP A 354 26.64 -14.52 15.22
C ASP A 354 25.61 -14.25 16.32
N LYS A 355 25.86 -14.83 17.49
CA LYS A 355 24.96 -14.75 18.65
C LYS A 355 25.21 -13.53 19.54
N THR A 356 26.18 -12.67 19.19
CA THR A 356 26.47 -11.48 20.00
C THR A 356 25.31 -10.49 19.98
N GLU A 357 25.03 -9.91 21.13
CA GLU A 357 23.90 -8.99 21.28
C GLU A 357 24.05 -7.76 20.39
N SER A 358 25.26 -7.23 20.23
CA SER A 358 25.55 -6.07 19.38
C SER A 358 25.23 -6.34 17.91
N TYR A 359 25.53 -7.55 17.43
CA TYR A 359 25.23 -7.94 16.04
C TYR A 359 23.71 -8.04 15.80
N VAL A 360 23.00 -8.73 16.71
CA VAL A 360 21.54 -8.91 16.60
C VAL A 360 20.81 -7.57 16.73
N ARG A 361 21.23 -6.71 17.68
CA ARG A 361 20.66 -5.35 17.82
C ARG A 361 20.96 -4.49 16.59
N GLY A 362 22.09 -4.67 15.94
CA GLY A 362 22.41 -4.01 14.66
C GLY A 362 21.40 -4.36 13.56
N TRP A 363 20.99 -5.62 13.45
CA TRP A 363 19.95 -6.06 12.53
C TRP A 363 18.56 -5.50 12.91
N LEU A 364 18.22 -5.54 14.19
CA LEU A 364 16.96 -4.96 14.67
C LEU A 364 16.89 -3.45 14.42
N GLY A 365 17.99 -2.73 14.62
CA GLY A 365 18.07 -1.31 14.30
C GLY A 365 17.82 -1.01 12.81
N ARG A 366 18.32 -1.87 11.92
CA ARG A 366 18.02 -1.79 10.47
C ARG A 366 16.55 -1.99 10.15
N MET A 367 15.83 -2.78 10.98
CA MET A 367 14.40 -3.03 10.87
C MET A 367 13.56 -2.07 11.73
N LEU A 368 14.17 -0.95 12.14
CA LEU A 368 13.54 0.13 12.92
C LEU A 368 13.18 -0.24 14.36
N PHE A 369 13.74 -1.29 14.92
CA PHE A 369 13.63 -1.59 16.34
C PHE A 369 14.83 -0.99 17.07
N SER A 370 14.63 0.11 17.80
CA SER A 370 15.71 0.83 18.48
C SER A 370 15.53 0.84 20.00
N GLY A 371 16.65 0.89 20.72
CA GLY A 371 16.65 1.05 22.18
C GLY A 371 15.81 0.00 22.90
N GLU A 372 14.85 0.46 23.70
CA GLU A 372 13.97 -0.38 24.52
C GLU A 372 12.96 -1.19 23.70
N GLU A 373 12.64 -0.75 22.48
CA GLU A 373 11.72 -1.51 21.59
C GLU A 373 12.24 -2.91 21.30
N SER A 374 13.56 -3.08 21.15
CA SER A 374 14.19 -4.38 20.92
C SER A 374 14.06 -5.37 22.09
N LEU A 375 13.67 -4.89 23.27
CA LEU A 375 13.47 -5.68 24.47
C LEU A 375 12.01 -6.10 24.71
N LYS A 376 11.06 -5.60 23.91
CA LYS A 376 9.67 -6.04 23.96
C LYS A 376 9.56 -7.54 23.70
N GLU A 377 8.60 -8.21 24.32
CA GLU A 377 8.28 -9.60 24.00
C GLU A 377 7.65 -9.67 22.59
N VAL A 378 7.98 -10.74 21.87
CA VAL A 378 7.53 -10.88 20.46
C VAL A 378 6.01 -11.14 20.33
N ASN A 379 5.37 -11.65 21.37
CA ASN A 379 3.93 -11.92 21.39
C ASN A 379 3.07 -10.64 21.37
N VAL A 380 3.61 -9.51 21.87
CA VAL A 380 2.89 -8.22 21.94
C VAL A 380 3.07 -7.35 20.70
N LEU A 381 3.82 -7.81 19.72
CA LEU A 381 4.12 -7.06 18.49
C LEU A 381 2.88 -6.88 17.61
N SER A 382 2.76 -5.72 16.99
CA SER A 382 1.79 -5.45 15.93
C SER A 382 2.06 -6.32 14.68
N GLY A 383 1.08 -6.43 13.78
CA GLY A 383 1.24 -7.19 12.54
C GLY A 383 2.45 -6.75 11.71
N GLY A 384 2.62 -5.45 11.50
CA GLY A 384 3.76 -4.89 10.76
C GLY A 384 5.11 -5.13 11.46
N GLU A 385 5.17 -5.02 12.80
CA GLU A 385 6.37 -5.35 13.57
C GLU A 385 6.75 -6.82 13.42
N LYS A 386 5.75 -7.75 13.46
CA LYS A 386 5.98 -9.18 13.24
C LYS A 386 6.55 -9.46 11.85
N VAL A 387 5.99 -8.84 10.80
CA VAL A 387 6.51 -9.01 9.44
C VAL A 387 7.94 -8.46 9.33
N ARG A 388 8.26 -7.30 9.91
CA ARG A 388 9.64 -6.79 9.95
C ARG A 388 10.61 -7.73 10.68
N CYS A 389 10.19 -8.37 11.78
CA CYS A 389 10.98 -9.40 12.46
C CYS A 389 11.22 -10.62 11.55
N MET A 390 10.19 -11.08 10.82
CA MET A 390 10.32 -12.18 9.86
C MET A 390 11.27 -11.83 8.71
N LEU A 391 11.23 -10.61 8.18
CA LEU A 391 12.17 -10.15 7.17
C LEU A 391 13.62 -10.15 7.69
N ALA A 392 13.84 -9.69 8.93
CA ALA A 392 15.16 -9.78 9.58
C ALA A 392 15.63 -11.23 9.68
N LYS A 393 14.76 -12.16 10.07
CA LYS A 393 15.05 -13.60 10.13
C LYS A 393 15.48 -14.13 8.77
N ILE A 394 14.72 -13.86 7.71
CA ILE A 394 15.02 -14.32 6.34
C ILE A 394 16.37 -13.78 5.85
N MET A 395 16.67 -12.52 6.10
CA MET A 395 17.96 -11.93 5.75
C MET A 395 19.13 -12.60 6.51
N LEU A 396 18.94 -12.97 7.77
CA LEU A 396 19.94 -13.69 8.56
C LEU A 396 20.12 -15.15 8.13
N GLU A 397 19.07 -15.80 7.66
CA GLU A 397 19.13 -17.16 7.12
C GLU A 397 19.93 -17.24 5.84
N SER A 398 20.02 -16.13 5.09
CA SER A 398 20.81 -16.01 3.86
C SER A 398 20.49 -17.10 2.84
N GLY A 399 19.20 -17.39 2.63
CA GLY A 399 18.73 -18.33 1.61
C GLY A 399 18.97 -17.81 0.20
N ASN A 400 19.34 -18.71 -0.72
CA ASN A 400 19.51 -18.38 -2.15
C ASN A 400 18.19 -18.53 -2.94
N PHE A 401 17.14 -18.97 -2.28
CA PHE A 401 15.79 -19.10 -2.82
C PHE A 401 14.79 -18.52 -1.81
N LEU A 402 13.92 -17.61 -2.25
CA LEU A 402 12.92 -17.00 -1.38
C LEU A 402 11.52 -17.49 -1.76
N ILE A 403 10.71 -17.79 -0.75
CA ILE A 403 9.28 -18.04 -0.89
C ILE A 403 8.58 -17.01 0.00
N LEU A 404 7.78 -16.13 -0.62
CA LEU A 404 7.12 -15.02 0.07
C LEU A 404 5.61 -15.08 -0.18
N ASP A 405 4.85 -15.33 0.88
CA ASP A 405 3.38 -15.41 0.85
C ASP A 405 2.77 -14.16 1.46
N GLU A 406 2.17 -13.31 0.63
CA GLU A 406 1.60 -12.01 1.00
C GLU A 406 2.53 -11.15 1.87
N PRO A 407 3.77 -10.89 1.41
CA PRO A 407 4.80 -10.23 2.22
C PRO A 407 4.51 -8.76 2.55
N THR A 408 3.53 -8.15 1.88
CA THR A 408 3.12 -6.75 2.06
C THR A 408 2.06 -6.55 3.12
N ASN A 409 1.39 -7.63 3.54
CA ASN A 409 0.33 -7.54 4.53
C ASN A 409 0.83 -6.92 5.84
N HIS A 410 0.06 -5.97 6.36
CA HIS A 410 0.34 -5.22 7.59
C HIS A 410 1.57 -4.29 7.54
N LEU A 411 2.26 -4.15 6.41
CA LEU A 411 3.37 -3.21 6.26
C LEU A 411 2.87 -1.82 5.90
N ASP A 412 3.56 -0.81 6.44
CA ASP A 412 3.42 0.57 5.99
C ASP A 412 4.10 0.80 4.63
N LEU A 413 3.78 1.90 3.99
CA LEU A 413 4.26 2.24 2.65
C LEU A 413 5.79 2.29 2.57
N GLU A 414 6.45 2.77 3.61
CA GLU A 414 7.91 2.83 3.73
C GLU A 414 8.53 1.43 3.77
N SER A 415 7.91 0.51 4.51
CA SER A 415 8.35 -0.89 4.59
C SER A 415 8.09 -1.63 3.28
N ILE A 416 6.95 -1.42 2.62
CA ILE A 416 6.65 -1.99 1.29
C ILE A 416 7.67 -1.50 0.26
N THR A 417 7.98 -0.20 0.25
CA THR A 417 8.98 0.37 -0.66
C THR A 417 10.36 -0.25 -0.46
N SER A 418 10.76 -0.46 0.79
CA SER A 418 12.03 -1.10 1.12
C SER A 418 12.06 -2.57 0.74
N LEU A 419 10.98 -3.29 0.98
CA LEU A 419 10.81 -4.69 0.60
C LEU A 419 10.90 -4.85 -0.92
N ASN A 420 10.18 -4.03 -1.69
CA ASN A 420 10.20 -4.07 -3.14
C ASN A 420 11.63 -3.88 -3.68
N LYS A 421 12.36 -2.88 -3.18
CA LYS A 421 13.79 -2.69 -3.55
C LYS A 421 14.64 -3.90 -3.21
N GLY A 422 14.44 -4.50 -2.04
CA GLY A 422 15.14 -5.72 -1.63
C GLY A 422 14.84 -6.89 -2.57
N MET A 423 13.58 -7.06 -2.99
CA MET A 423 13.15 -8.10 -3.94
C MET A 423 13.72 -7.87 -5.35
N ILE A 424 13.71 -6.62 -5.85
CA ILE A 424 14.31 -6.25 -7.15
C ILE A 424 15.80 -6.58 -7.16
N ASN A 425 16.53 -6.22 -6.11
CA ASN A 425 17.98 -6.37 -6.02
C ASN A 425 18.44 -7.80 -5.72
N PHE A 426 17.56 -8.66 -5.25
CA PHE A 426 17.89 -10.06 -4.96
C PHE A 426 18.31 -10.81 -6.22
N LYS A 427 19.48 -11.45 -6.15
CA LYS A 427 20.10 -12.18 -7.27
C LYS A 427 19.79 -13.68 -7.27
N GLY A 428 19.05 -14.16 -6.29
CA GLY A 428 18.55 -15.53 -6.23
C GLY A 428 17.21 -15.72 -6.92
N CYS A 429 16.69 -16.94 -6.84
CA CYS A 429 15.36 -17.26 -7.35
C CYS A 429 14.29 -16.98 -6.30
N MET A 430 13.08 -16.67 -6.75
CA MET A 430 11.99 -16.30 -5.86
C MET A 430 10.65 -16.85 -6.37
N LEU A 431 9.84 -17.39 -5.45
CA LEU A 431 8.40 -17.59 -5.64
C LEU A 431 7.67 -16.64 -4.70
N PHE A 432 6.68 -15.94 -5.18
CA PHE A 432 5.91 -15.06 -4.32
C PHE A 432 4.45 -14.95 -4.74
N ALA A 433 3.62 -14.61 -3.78
CA ALA A 433 2.23 -14.24 -3.99
C ALA A 433 1.98 -12.91 -3.26
N THR A 434 1.34 -11.96 -3.92
CA THR A 434 0.99 -10.67 -3.33
C THR A 434 -0.13 -10.01 -4.08
N GLY A 435 -0.96 -9.23 -3.37
CA GLY A 435 -1.93 -8.31 -3.94
C GLY A 435 -1.33 -6.97 -4.37
N ASP A 436 -0.05 -6.70 -4.09
CA ASP A 436 0.62 -5.45 -4.46
C ASP A 436 1.06 -5.48 -5.93
N GLN A 437 0.32 -4.77 -6.78
CA GLN A 437 0.55 -4.73 -8.22
C GLN A 437 1.93 -4.17 -8.57
N GLU A 438 2.40 -3.15 -7.87
CA GLU A 438 3.72 -2.55 -8.08
C GLU A 438 4.85 -3.57 -7.87
N ILE A 439 4.74 -4.41 -6.84
CA ILE A 439 5.70 -5.49 -6.61
C ILE A 439 5.63 -6.52 -7.73
N ILE A 440 4.43 -6.89 -8.18
CA ILE A 440 4.27 -7.83 -9.28
C ILE A 440 4.96 -7.29 -10.54
N GLU A 441 4.68 -6.06 -10.93
CA GLU A 441 5.21 -5.43 -12.15
C GLU A 441 6.73 -5.23 -12.11
N THR A 442 7.27 -4.84 -10.95
CA THR A 442 8.68 -4.49 -10.84
C THR A 442 9.59 -5.68 -10.54
N VAL A 443 9.05 -6.78 -10.01
CA VAL A 443 9.83 -7.94 -9.56
C VAL A 443 9.63 -9.16 -10.43
N ALA A 444 8.39 -9.48 -10.85
CA ALA A 444 8.08 -10.71 -11.56
C ALA A 444 8.63 -10.70 -12.99
N ASN A 445 9.25 -11.82 -13.39
CA ASN A 445 9.63 -12.10 -14.78
C ASN A 445 8.94 -13.34 -15.33
N ARG A 446 8.09 -14.00 -14.53
CA ARG A 446 7.23 -15.10 -14.92
C ARG A 446 5.99 -15.15 -14.05
N ILE A 447 4.85 -15.47 -14.64
CA ILE A 447 3.54 -15.52 -13.99
C ILE A 447 3.02 -16.94 -14.10
N ILE A 448 2.57 -17.49 -12.95
CA ILE A 448 1.80 -18.73 -12.90
C ILE A 448 0.47 -18.40 -12.24
N ASP A 449 -0.60 -18.44 -13.04
CA ASP A 449 -1.96 -18.15 -12.57
C ASP A 449 -2.75 -19.43 -12.42
N ILE A 450 -3.22 -19.72 -11.22
CA ILE A 450 -4.11 -20.82 -10.88
C ILE A 450 -5.53 -20.27 -10.89
N VAL A 451 -6.14 -20.27 -12.09
CA VAL A 451 -7.47 -19.71 -12.33
C VAL A 451 -8.54 -20.53 -11.63
N ASP A 452 -8.43 -21.86 -11.76
CA ASP A 452 -9.24 -22.83 -11.03
C ASP A 452 -8.46 -24.16 -10.84
N GLU A 453 -9.10 -25.16 -10.26
CA GLU A 453 -8.47 -26.46 -9.96
C GLU A 453 -7.82 -27.14 -11.18
N ASN A 454 -8.34 -26.90 -12.40
CA ASN A 454 -7.91 -27.55 -13.63
C ASN A 454 -7.23 -26.62 -14.63
N ILE A 455 -7.34 -25.30 -14.44
CA ILE A 455 -6.82 -24.30 -15.37
C ILE A 455 -5.65 -23.57 -14.73
N ILE A 456 -4.46 -23.83 -15.24
CA ILE A 456 -3.21 -23.22 -14.81
C ILE A 456 -2.58 -22.56 -16.05
N ILE A 457 -2.30 -21.28 -15.94
CA ILE A 457 -1.65 -20.49 -16.98
C ILE A 457 -0.22 -20.19 -16.53
N ASP A 458 0.76 -20.54 -17.36
CA ASP A 458 2.18 -20.28 -17.11
C ASP A 458 2.75 -19.46 -18.26
N LYS A 459 3.18 -18.23 -17.98
CA LYS A 459 3.65 -17.26 -18.97
C LYS A 459 4.92 -16.56 -18.51
N GLN A 460 5.88 -16.49 -19.41
CA GLN A 460 7.11 -15.69 -19.25
C GLN A 460 6.90 -14.34 -19.93
N MET A 461 6.29 -13.40 -19.19
CA MET A 461 5.97 -12.04 -19.64
C MET A 461 5.80 -11.11 -18.45
N SER A 462 5.76 -9.82 -18.70
CA SER A 462 5.43 -8.83 -17.66
C SER A 462 3.95 -8.95 -17.24
N TYR A 463 3.64 -8.44 -16.05
CA TYR A 463 2.26 -8.44 -15.56
C TYR A 463 1.35 -7.54 -16.41
N GLU A 464 1.87 -6.42 -16.90
CA GLU A 464 1.15 -5.50 -17.78
C GLU A 464 0.74 -6.15 -19.11
N GLU A 465 1.61 -7.01 -19.67
CA GLU A 465 1.30 -7.77 -20.89
C GLU A 465 0.32 -8.93 -20.65
N TYR A 466 0.27 -9.44 -19.40
CA TYR A 466 -0.61 -10.55 -19.03
C TYR A 466 -2.06 -10.10 -18.82
N MET A 467 -2.28 -8.91 -18.24
CA MET A 467 -3.60 -8.32 -17.95
C MET A 467 -4.23 -7.64 -19.15
#